data_1a3040c5d0420c495fe49caed3636a37
#
_entry.id   1a3040c5d0420c495fe49caed3636a37
#
_cell.length_a   1.000
_cell.length_b   1.000
_cell.length_c   1.000
_cell.angle_alpha   90.00
_cell.angle_beta   90.00
_cell.angle_gamma   90.00
#
_symmetry.space_group_name_H-M   'P 1'
#
loop_
_entity.id
_entity.type
_entity.pdbx_description
1 polymer ?
#
loop_
_entity_poly.entity_id
_entity_poly.type
_entity_poly.pdbx_seq_one_letter_code
_entity_poly.pdbx_strand_id
1 'polypeptide(L)'
;MMSFVVLALGILFLLLLIIKYKINTFIALILTASVVGLGLRMKLQQIPVSIQNGIGSSLGELAIVFGFGAILGRLVADAGGAYRIAHTLIDKFGKQRVQLAIMVAAFIIGIALFFEVGMVLLIPIVFAIALEAAVPLLYLGIPMAAALSVTHGFLPPHPAPTAISGALGANPGTVLVYGLIIAVPAAIIAGPLFTKLARKFAPDAFVIKRQLTAFGKEKQFVLSETPSFGISVLTSLFPVLLMGITTIYTIVFNDGQPFKNPTGMAAFITMIGNPVAAMIISLVFAMWAMGWHQGRKTPDMMATVEEAIKSIAMLLLIIGGGAAFKQILIDGGISGQISQLFMHSAISPLLLAWLITVILRVALGSATVAALTAAGLVQPLMVASHVNPALMVLVIGAGSLAASHVNDAGFWMFKEYFDLNVKQTLLIWTVLETIIAVVGLVMVLIMSLFV
;
A
#
# COMPACT_ATOMS: atom_id res chain seq x y z
N MET A 1 -0.35 -28.60 18.52
CA MET A 1 -1.04 -27.73 19.50
C MET A 1 -0.07 -26.80 20.25
N MET A 2 1.05 -27.28 20.81
CA MET A 2 2.02 -26.43 21.51
C MET A 2 2.54 -25.26 20.67
N SER A 3 2.88 -25.47 19.41
CA SER A 3 3.41 -24.43 18.51
C SER A 3 2.41 -23.30 18.25
N PHE A 4 1.10 -23.58 18.22
CA PHE A 4 0.06 -22.54 18.08
C PHE A 4 -0.08 -21.71 19.35
N VAL A 5 0.09 -22.33 20.52
CA VAL A 5 0.13 -21.59 21.79
C VAL A 5 1.34 -20.66 21.81
N VAL A 6 2.51 -21.14 21.37
CA VAL A 6 3.73 -20.34 21.25
C VAL A 6 3.53 -19.19 20.26
N LEU A 7 2.90 -19.46 19.11
CA LEU A 7 2.58 -18.41 18.13
C LEU A 7 1.62 -17.36 18.71
N ALA A 8 0.52 -17.78 19.33
CA ALA A 8 -0.45 -16.87 19.94
C ALA A 8 0.19 -16.03 21.06
N LEU A 9 0.99 -16.63 21.93
CA LEU A 9 1.74 -15.93 22.97
C LEU A 9 2.79 -14.97 22.36
N GLY A 10 3.44 -15.37 21.26
CA GLY A 10 4.37 -14.52 20.52
C GLY A 10 3.67 -13.28 19.95
N ILE A 11 2.49 -13.45 19.34
CA ILE A 11 1.70 -12.32 18.85
C ILE A 11 1.28 -11.41 20.01
N LEU A 12 0.79 -11.96 21.11
CA LEU A 12 0.43 -11.17 22.30
C LEU A 12 1.65 -10.44 22.87
N PHE A 13 2.83 -11.07 22.88
CA PHE A 13 4.08 -10.46 23.30
C PHE A 13 4.47 -9.30 22.35
N LEU A 14 4.38 -9.49 21.01
CA LEU A 14 4.59 -8.43 20.03
C LEU A 14 3.68 -7.23 20.29
N LEU A 15 2.38 -7.48 20.47
CA LEU A 15 1.40 -6.44 20.75
C LEU A 15 1.69 -5.72 22.07
N LEU A 16 2.08 -6.44 23.10
CA LEU A 16 2.48 -5.88 24.39
C LEU A 16 3.68 -4.92 24.23
N LEU A 17 4.71 -5.34 23.49
CA LEU A 17 5.89 -4.53 23.24
C LEU A 17 5.54 -3.22 22.49
N ILE A 18 4.70 -3.30 21.45
CA ILE A 18 4.38 -2.14 20.61
C ILE A 18 3.37 -1.22 21.31
N ILE A 19 2.28 -1.76 21.88
CA ILE A 19 1.16 -0.95 22.39
C ILE A 19 1.45 -0.41 23.79
N LYS A 20 1.85 -1.28 24.71
CA LYS A 20 2.05 -0.92 26.12
C LYS A 20 3.41 -0.27 26.34
N TYR A 21 4.47 -0.92 25.85
CA TYR A 21 5.85 -0.46 26.09
C TYR A 21 6.35 0.53 25.04
N LYS A 22 5.60 0.78 23.95
CA LYS A 22 5.95 1.75 22.88
C LYS A 22 7.32 1.43 22.23
N ILE A 23 7.74 0.17 22.25
CA ILE A 23 8.99 -0.26 21.63
C ILE A 23 8.86 -0.13 20.11
N ASN A 24 9.92 0.35 19.46
CA ASN A 24 10.01 0.43 18.03
C ASN A 24 9.63 -0.90 17.37
N THR A 25 8.79 -0.86 16.31
CA THR A 25 8.22 -2.05 15.67
C THR A 25 9.28 -3.02 15.16
N PHE A 26 10.39 -2.52 14.58
CA PHE A 26 11.49 -3.38 14.14
C PHE A 26 12.12 -4.15 15.31
N ILE A 27 12.44 -3.45 16.40
CA ILE A 27 13.00 -4.08 17.60
C ILE A 27 12.01 -5.09 18.18
N ALA A 28 10.74 -4.73 18.28
CA ALA A 28 9.69 -5.61 18.79
C ALA A 28 9.55 -6.90 17.96
N LEU A 29 9.63 -6.80 16.62
CA LEU A 29 9.59 -7.95 15.71
C LEU A 29 10.80 -8.87 15.91
N ILE A 30 12.02 -8.33 16.02
CA ILE A 30 13.25 -9.12 16.25
C ILE A 30 13.22 -9.82 17.60
N LEU A 31 12.83 -9.11 18.67
CA LEU A 31 12.70 -9.69 20.00
C LEU A 31 11.64 -10.80 20.00
N THR A 32 10.50 -10.56 19.37
CA THR A 32 9.44 -11.58 19.28
C THR A 32 9.88 -12.77 18.45
N ALA A 33 10.56 -12.58 17.33
CA ALA A 33 11.14 -13.65 16.53
C ALA A 33 12.06 -14.53 17.38
N SER A 34 12.94 -13.91 18.18
CA SER A 34 13.85 -14.62 19.07
C SER A 34 13.12 -15.43 20.15
N VAL A 35 12.14 -14.81 20.83
CA VAL A 35 11.34 -15.48 21.88
C VAL A 35 10.52 -16.63 21.32
N VAL A 36 9.90 -16.43 20.15
CA VAL A 36 9.11 -17.48 19.47
C VAL A 36 10.02 -18.63 19.03
N GLY A 37 11.21 -18.34 18.48
CA GLY A 37 12.19 -19.36 18.13
C GLY A 37 12.57 -20.25 19.32
N LEU A 38 12.78 -19.64 20.49
CA LEU A 38 13.02 -20.37 21.76
C LEU A 38 11.80 -21.22 22.16
N GLY A 39 10.60 -20.64 22.09
CA GLY A 39 9.35 -21.33 22.40
C GLY A 39 9.05 -22.52 21.48
N LEU A 40 9.46 -22.45 20.23
CA LEU A 40 9.38 -23.53 19.24
C LEU A 40 10.50 -24.58 19.39
N ARG A 41 11.38 -24.43 20.40
CA ARG A 41 12.52 -25.31 20.66
C ARG A 41 13.52 -25.42 19.53
N MET A 42 13.70 -24.33 18.76
CA MET A 42 14.75 -24.25 17.76
C MET A 42 16.13 -24.32 18.44
N LYS A 43 17.12 -24.88 17.74
CA LYS A 43 18.51 -24.83 18.23
C LYS A 43 18.97 -23.38 18.37
N LEU A 44 19.59 -23.02 19.49
CA LEU A 44 20.00 -21.64 19.79
C LEU A 44 20.82 -20.99 18.65
N GLN A 45 21.68 -21.75 18.02
CA GLN A 45 22.50 -21.32 16.90
C GLN A 45 21.71 -21.05 15.62
N GLN A 46 20.53 -21.65 15.44
CA GLN A 46 19.68 -21.48 14.26
C GLN A 46 18.87 -20.18 14.32
N ILE A 47 18.51 -19.70 15.52
CA ILE A 47 17.67 -18.51 15.68
C ILE A 47 18.30 -17.27 15.01
N PRO A 48 19.55 -16.89 15.30
CA PRO A 48 20.19 -15.76 14.63
C PRO A 48 20.31 -15.95 13.11
N VAL A 49 20.60 -17.18 12.66
CA VAL A 49 20.74 -17.51 11.23
C VAL A 49 19.39 -17.36 10.53
N SER A 50 18.29 -17.84 11.10
CA SER A 50 16.94 -17.67 10.57
C SER A 50 16.54 -16.18 10.48
N ILE A 51 16.87 -15.39 11.51
CA ILE A 51 16.63 -13.94 11.51
C ILE A 51 17.41 -13.26 10.37
N GLN A 52 18.70 -13.57 10.23
CA GLN A 52 19.53 -13.01 9.15
C GLN A 52 19.03 -13.40 7.76
N ASN A 53 18.68 -14.67 7.57
CA ASN A 53 18.16 -15.16 6.30
C ASN A 53 16.80 -14.49 5.96
N GLY A 54 15.93 -14.33 6.95
CA GLY A 54 14.64 -13.65 6.78
C GLY A 54 14.83 -12.19 6.35
N ILE A 55 15.69 -11.44 7.03
CA ILE A 55 16.01 -10.05 6.67
C ILE A 55 16.65 -9.99 5.29
N GLY A 56 17.70 -10.78 5.05
CA GLY A 56 18.50 -10.74 3.82
C GLY A 56 17.67 -11.08 2.58
N SER A 57 16.86 -12.13 2.62
CA SER A 57 16.01 -12.53 1.49
C SER A 57 14.98 -11.45 1.12
N SER A 58 14.31 -10.88 2.12
CA SER A 58 13.30 -9.84 1.87
C SER A 58 13.90 -8.51 1.42
N LEU A 59 14.94 -8.02 2.08
CA LEU A 59 15.54 -6.75 1.71
C LEU A 59 16.28 -6.83 0.37
N GLY A 60 16.88 -7.98 0.04
CA GLY A 60 17.53 -8.19 -1.26
C GLY A 60 16.59 -7.99 -2.43
N GLU A 61 15.34 -8.44 -2.32
CA GLU A 61 14.33 -8.29 -3.37
C GLU A 61 13.65 -6.92 -3.37
N LEU A 62 13.43 -6.35 -2.18
CA LEU A 62 12.49 -5.24 -2.01
C LEU A 62 13.16 -3.87 -1.89
N ALA A 63 14.41 -3.78 -1.44
CA ALA A 63 15.06 -2.49 -1.18
C ALA A 63 15.12 -1.59 -2.43
N ILE A 64 15.37 -2.18 -3.62
CA ILE A 64 15.41 -1.44 -4.87
C ILE A 64 14.03 -0.95 -5.25
N VAL A 65 13.02 -1.84 -5.20
CA VAL A 65 11.65 -1.50 -5.60
C VAL A 65 11.10 -0.38 -4.72
N PHE A 66 11.30 -0.48 -3.40
CA PHE A 66 10.84 0.54 -2.46
C PHE A 66 11.64 1.83 -2.56
N GLY A 67 12.98 1.72 -2.63
CA GLY A 67 13.87 2.86 -2.75
C GLY A 67 13.54 3.70 -3.98
N PHE A 68 13.48 3.04 -5.13
CA PHE A 68 13.23 3.72 -6.40
C PHE A 68 11.79 4.20 -6.53
N GLY A 69 10.81 3.48 -5.96
CA GLY A 69 9.42 3.92 -5.88
C GLY A 69 9.26 5.22 -5.08
N ALA A 70 9.88 5.31 -3.92
CA ALA A 70 9.87 6.51 -3.11
C ALA A 70 10.56 7.69 -3.83
N ILE A 71 11.70 7.44 -4.48
CA ILE A 71 12.42 8.46 -5.23
C ILE A 71 11.60 8.95 -6.41
N LEU A 72 11.00 8.04 -7.21
CA LEU A 72 10.15 8.37 -8.34
C LEU A 72 8.98 9.25 -7.91
N GLY A 73 8.25 8.83 -6.87
CA GLY A 73 7.13 9.58 -6.32
C GLY A 73 7.54 11.00 -5.89
N ARG A 74 8.67 11.12 -5.20
CA ARG A 74 9.19 12.41 -4.75
C ARG A 74 9.65 13.30 -5.91
N LEU A 75 10.28 12.74 -6.95
CA LEU A 75 10.67 13.49 -8.15
C LEU A 75 9.45 14.07 -8.88
N VAL A 76 8.38 13.28 -9.05
CA VAL A 76 7.11 13.73 -9.65
C VAL A 76 6.49 14.83 -8.81
N ALA A 77 6.47 14.68 -7.48
CA ALA A 77 5.90 15.66 -6.56
C ALA A 77 6.67 16.99 -6.60
N ASP A 78 7.98 16.94 -6.45
CA ASP A 78 8.85 18.12 -6.38
C ASP A 78 8.97 18.88 -7.71
N ALA A 79 8.68 18.22 -8.83
CA ALA A 79 8.57 18.85 -10.15
C ALA A 79 7.19 19.51 -10.41
N GLY A 80 6.22 19.35 -9.51
CA GLY A 80 4.85 19.83 -9.74
C GLY A 80 4.00 18.93 -10.63
N GLY A 81 4.48 17.72 -10.99
CA GLY A 81 3.74 16.79 -11.85
C GLY A 81 2.42 16.32 -11.22
N ALA A 82 2.41 16.08 -9.91
CA ALA A 82 1.20 15.73 -9.18
C ALA A 82 0.17 16.88 -9.20
N TYR A 83 0.62 18.12 -9.03
CA TYR A 83 -0.21 19.32 -9.17
C TYR A 83 -0.83 19.43 -10.56
N ARG A 84 -0.01 19.26 -11.63
CA ARG A 84 -0.48 19.27 -13.01
C ARG A 84 -1.57 18.23 -13.27
N ILE A 85 -1.38 16.99 -12.80
CA ILE A 85 -2.36 15.90 -12.97
C ILE A 85 -3.70 16.33 -12.35
N ALA A 86 -3.69 16.75 -11.10
CA ALA A 86 -4.89 17.14 -10.37
C ALA A 86 -5.62 18.30 -11.08
N HIS A 87 -4.92 19.39 -11.36
CA HIS A 87 -5.50 20.58 -12.01
C HIS A 87 -6.12 20.26 -13.37
N THR A 88 -5.39 19.54 -14.24
CA THR A 88 -5.88 19.21 -15.59
C THR A 88 -7.13 18.33 -15.56
N LEU A 89 -7.19 17.36 -14.63
CA LEU A 89 -8.36 16.51 -14.51
C LEU A 89 -9.58 17.29 -14.02
N ILE A 90 -9.40 18.22 -13.10
CA ILE A 90 -10.48 19.08 -12.61
C ILE A 90 -11.01 19.98 -13.71
N ASP A 91 -10.13 20.63 -14.47
CA ASP A 91 -10.53 21.47 -15.61
C ASP A 91 -11.33 20.69 -16.66
N LYS A 92 -10.93 19.45 -16.95
CA LYS A 92 -11.61 18.60 -17.94
C LYS A 92 -12.96 18.07 -17.46
N PHE A 93 -13.10 17.73 -16.17
CA PHE A 93 -14.33 17.17 -15.63
C PHE A 93 -15.37 18.26 -15.28
N GLY A 94 -14.94 19.50 -15.07
CA GLY A 94 -15.79 20.63 -14.68
C GLY A 94 -16.31 20.56 -13.24
N LYS A 95 -16.92 21.65 -12.75
CA LYS A 95 -17.38 21.79 -11.35
C LYS A 95 -18.44 20.76 -10.94
N GLN A 96 -19.30 20.32 -11.85
CA GLN A 96 -20.37 19.35 -11.53
C GLN A 96 -19.83 17.94 -11.27
N ARG A 97 -18.71 17.59 -11.86
CA ARG A 97 -18.06 16.28 -11.71
C ARG A 97 -16.76 16.38 -10.92
N VAL A 98 -16.57 17.47 -10.18
CA VAL A 98 -15.34 17.75 -9.44
C VAL A 98 -14.96 16.62 -8.45
N GLN A 99 -15.95 16.00 -7.82
CA GLN A 99 -15.73 14.87 -6.93
C GLN A 99 -15.10 13.66 -7.66
N LEU A 100 -15.60 13.37 -8.86
CA LEU A 100 -15.04 12.30 -9.70
C LEU A 100 -13.65 12.67 -10.22
N ALA A 101 -13.47 13.93 -10.64
CA ALA A 101 -12.17 14.42 -11.11
C ALA A 101 -11.09 14.29 -10.04
N ILE A 102 -11.39 14.67 -8.79
CA ILE A 102 -10.47 14.54 -7.67
C ILE A 102 -10.19 13.07 -7.34
N MET A 103 -11.22 12.22 -7.37
CA MET A 103 -11.04 10.78 -7.13
C MET A 103 -10.11 10.16 -8.19
N VAL A 104 -10.30 10.48 -9.46
CA VAL A 104 -9.45 10.00 -10.57
C VAL A 104 -8.03 10.55 -10.45
N ALA A 105 -7.88 11.85 -10.14
CA ALA A 105 -6.58 12.46 -9.90
C ALA A 105 -5.84 11.78 -8.73
N ALA A 106 -6.54 11.59 -7.61
CA ALA A 106 -5.99 10.92 -6.43
C ALA A 106 -5.63 9.46 -6.73
N PHE A 107 -6.41 8.76 -7.54
CA PHE A 107 -6.12 7.39 -7.96
C PHE A 107 -4.84 7.32 -8.79
N ILE A 108 -4.68 8.18 -9.79
CA ILE A 108 -3.48 8.23 -10.64
C ILE A 108 -2.24 8.61 -9.81
N ILE A 109 -2.37 9.63 -8.97
CA ILE A 109 -1.28 10.07 -8.08
C ILE A 109 -0.96 9.01 -7.05
N GLY A 110 -1.99 8.36 -6.49
CA GLY A 110 -1.87 7.31 -5.50
C GLY A 110 -1.13 6.07 -6.01
N ILE A 111 -1.15 5.76 -7.32
CA ILE A 111 -0.33 4.66 -7.87
C ILE A 111 1.17 4.94 -7.70
N ALA A 112 1.59 6.21 -7.77
CA ALA A 112 3.01 6.59 -7.69
C ALA A 112 3.46 7.04 -6.29
N LEU A 113 2.55 7.49 -5.44
CA LEU A 113 2.87 8.10 -4.15
C LEU A 113 2.28 7.32 -2.99
N PHE A 114 3.01 7.27 -1.87
CA PHE A 114 2.45 6.80 -0.61
C PHE A 114 1.24 7.62 -0.20
N PHE A 115 0.32 7.01 0.53
CA PHE A 115 -0.90 7.65 1.02
C PHE A 115 -0.63 9.02 1.65
N GLU A 116 0.33 9.09 2.57
CA GLU A 116 0.68 10.29 3.32
C GLU A 116 1.16 11.41 2.39
N VAL A 117 2.03 11.10 1.44
CA VAL A 117 2.57 12.07 0.49
C VAL A 117 1.48 12.55 -0.47
N GLY A 118 0.66 11.63 -0.99
CA GLY A 118 -0.49 11.97 -1.83
C GLY A 118 -1.49 12.88 -1.12
N MET A 119 -1.77 12.60 0.16
CA MET A 119 -2.63 13.43 1.00
C MET A 119 -2.07 14.86 1.14
N VAL A 120 -0.81 15.00 1.56
CA VAL A 120 -0.16 16.31 1.76
C VAL A 120 -0.19 17.17 0.49
N LEU A 121 0.05 16.55 -0.67
CA LEU A 121 0.09 17.28 -1.95
C LEU A 121 -1.30 17.65 -2.46
N LEU A 122 -2.30 16.80 -2.27
CA LEU A 122 -3.63 17.02 -2.84
C LEU A 122 -4.50 17.92 -1.97
N ILE A 123 -4.36 17.89 -0.65
CA ILE A 123 -5.22 18.63 0.27
C ILE A 123 -5.31 20.13 -0.03
N PRO A 124 -4.21 20.87 -0.28
CA PRO A 124 -4.27 22.29 -0.61
C PRO A 124 -5.09 22.57 -1.85
N ILE A 125 -4.89 21.73 -2.88
CA ILE A 125 -5.60 21.86 -4.17
C ILE A 125 -7.08 21.58 -3.97
N VAL A 126 -7.39 20.48 -3.26
CA VAL A 126 -8.78 20.07 -2.98
C VAL A 126 -9.49 21.11 -2.11
N PHE A 127 -8.78 21.76 -1.19
CA PHE A 127 -9.31 22.85 -0.40
C PHE A 127 -9.65 24.08 -1.25
N ALA A 128 -8.73 24.51 -2.12
CA ALA A 128 -8.98 25.63 -3.03
C ALA A 128 -10.20 25.37 -3.93
N ILE A 129 -10.33 24.15 -4.43
CA ILE A 129 -11.48 23.74 -5.26
C ILE A 129 -12.77 23.68 -4.44
N ALA A 130 -12.71 23.18 -3.21
CA ALA A 130 -13.87 23.16 -2.32
C ALA A 130 -14.41 24.58 -2.06
N LEU A 131 -13.52 25.54 -1.86
CA LEU A 131 -13.87 26.95 -1.71
C LEU A 131 -14.47 27.55 -3.00
N GLU A 132 -13.85 27.31 -4.13
CA GLU A 132 -14.32 27.82 -5.42
C GLU A 132 -15.65 27.19 -5.85
N ALA A 133 -15.84 25.89 -5.55
CA ALA A 133 -17.09 25.19 -5.81
C ALA A 133 -18.18 25.47 -4.77
N ALA A 134 -17.84 26.14 -3.65
CA ALA A 134 -18.72 26.38 -2.51
C ALA A 134 -19.27 25.06 -1.88
N VAL A 135 -18.44 24.04 -1.75
CA VAL A 135 -18.77 22.75 -1.14
C VAL A 135 -17.93 22.48 0.11
N PRO A 136 -18.42 21.68 1.07
CA PRO A 136 -17.60 21.24 2.20
C PRO A 136 -16.35 20.50 1.73
N LEU A 137 -15.21 20.73 2.39
CA LEU A 137 -13.94 20.06 2.05
C LEU A 137 -14.06 18.54 2.07
N LEU A 138 -14.77 17.97 3.05
CA LEU A 138 -15.00 16.52 3.16
C LEU A 138 -15.78 15.94 1.97
N TYR A 139 -16.59 16.74 1.28
CA TYR A 139 -17.30 16.31 0.07
C TYR A 139 -16.33 15.86 -1.03
N LEU A 140 -15.18 16.49 -1.10
CA LEU A 140 -14.09 16.18 -2.05
C LEU A 140 -13.02 15.29 -1.40
N GLY A 141 -12.77 15.47 -0.12
CA GLY A 141 -11.72 14.80 0.62
C GLY A 141 -11.95 13.33 0.87
N ILE A 142 -13.21 12.90 1.09
CA ILE A 142 -13.54 11.48 1.27
C ILE A 142 -13.23 10.67 -0.01
N PRO A 143 -13.66 11.05 -1.22
CA PRO A 143 -13.28 10.36 -2.45
C PRO A 143 -11.79 10.39 -2.75
N MET A 144 -11.11 11.49 -2.43
CA MET A 144 -9.65 11.60 -2.53
C MET A 144 -8.97 10.58 -1.61
N ALA A 145 -9.35 10.55 -0.34
CA ALA A 145 -8.76 9.63 0.64
C ALA A 145 -9.06 8.18 0.28
N ALA A 146 -10.29 7.85 -0.16
CA ALA A 146 -10.65 6.52 -0.61
C ALA A 146 -9.77 6.06 -1.79
N ALA A 147 -9.55 6.94 -2.78
CA ALA A 147 -8.69 6.63 -3.93
C ALA A 147 -7.23 6.38 -3.52
N LEU A 148 -6.68 7.21 -2.63
CA LEU A 148 -5.32 7.02 -2.10
C LEU A 148 -5.21 5.74 -1.27
N SER A 149 -6.22 5.40 -0.46
CA SER A 149 -6.21 4.20 0.36
C SER A 149 -6.31 2.92 -0.46
N VAL A 150 -7.19 2.86 -1.47
CA VAL A 150 -7.30 1.67 -2.32
C VAL A 150 -6.04 1.42 -3.14
N THR A 151 -5.39 2.47 -3.64
CA THR A 151 -4.11 2.33 -4.34
C THR A 151 -3.02 1.83 -3.40
N HIS A 152 -2.96 2.38 -2.20
CA HIS A 152 -2.00 1.98 -1.16
C HIS A 152 -2.17 0.52 -0.73
N GLY A 153 -3.41 0.05 -0.56
CA GLY A 153 -3.70 -1.29 -0.05
C GLY A 153 -3.66 -2.40 -1.09
N PHE A 154 -3.99 -2.11 -2.36
CA PHE A 154 -4.20 -3.14 -3.37
C PHE A 154 -3.16 -3.16 -4.49
N LEU A 155 -2.53 -2.03 -4.82
CA LEU A 155 -1.82 -1.92 -6.07
C LEU A 155 -0.29 -1.91 -5.93
N PRO A 156 0.45 -2.86 -6.53
CA PRO A 156 1.85 -2.63 -6.84
C PRO A 156 2.00 -1.35 -7.72
N PRO A 157 3.06 -0.55 -7.60
CA PRO A 157 4.29 -0.81 -6.84
C PRO A 157 4.28 -0.34 -5.38
N HIS A 158 3.10 -0.14 -4.77
CA HIS A 158 3.06 0.21 -3.35
C HIS A 158 3.79 -0.82 -2.47
N PRO A 159 4.38 -0.35 -1.35
CA PRO A 159 5.22 -1.19 -0.50
C PRO A 159 4.55 -2.48 -0.04
N ALA A 160 3.37 -2.39 0.58
CA ALA A 160 2.72 -3.57 1.14
C ALA A 160 2.33 -4.59 0.06
N PRO A 161 1.55 -4.26 -1.00
CA PRO A 161 1.21 -5.21 -2.05
C PRO A 161 2.43 -5.83 -2.73
N THR A 162 3.48 -5.03 -2.98
CA THR A 162 4.71 -5.52 -3.63
C THR A 162 5.47 -6.50 -2.73
N ALA A 163 5.64 -6.15 -1.45
CA ALA A 163 6.36 -6.99 -0.50
C ALA A 163 5.61 -8.30 -0.22
N ILE A 164 4.29 -8.24 -0.08
CA ILE A 164 3.45 -9.43 0.10
C ILE A 164 3.51 -10.31 -1.14
N SER A 165 3.50 -9.72 -2.35
CA SER A 165 3.65 -10.46 -3.61
C SER A 165 4.93 -11.28 -3.62
N GLY A 166 6.07 -10.66 -3.28
CA GLY A 166 7.34 -11.37 -3.15
C GLY A 166 7.30 -12.46 -2.07
N ALA A 167 6.74 -12.15 -0.90
CA ALA A 167 6.65 -13.09 0.22
C ALA A 167 5.79 -14.34 -0.09
N LEU A 168 4.74 -14.18 -0.88
CA LEU A 168 3.80 -15.25 -1.23
C LEU A 168 4.04 -15.85 -2.62
N GLY A 169 5.06 -15.39 -3.36
CA GLY A 169 5.34 -15.88 -4.72
C GLY A 169 4.28 -15.48 -5.74
N ALA A 170 3.52 -14.40 -5.48
CA ALA A 170 2.55 -13.87 -6.43
C ALA A 170 3.23 -13.03 -7.51
N ASN A 171 2.73 -13.12 -8.75
CA ASN A 171 3.17 -12.23 -9.82
C ASN A 171 2.61 -10.81 -9.57
N PRO A 172 3.47 -9.77 -9.42
CA PRO A 172 3.01 -8.41 -9.13
C PRO A 172 2.11 -7.82 -10.23
N GLY A 173 2.32 -8.21 -11.49
CA GLY A 173 1.47 -7.79 -12.60
C GLY A 173 0.05 -8.38 -12.49
N THR A 174 -0.08 -9.65 -12.12
CA THR A 174 -1.38 -10.27 -11.85
C THR A 174 -2.07 -9.61 -10.67
N VAL A 175 -1.33 -9.33 -9.58
CA VAL A 175 -1.84 -8.58 -8.42
C VAL A 175 -2.32 -7.19 -8.84
N LEU A 176 -1.57 -6.51 -9.71
CA LEU A 176 -1.96 -5.20 -10.24
C LEU A 176 -3.27 -5.27 -11.03
N VAL A 177 -3.41 -6.21 -11.95
CA VAL A 177 -4.63 -6.35 -12.78
C VAL A 177 -5.84 -6.66 -11.89
N TYR A 178 -5.73 -7.66 -11.02
CA TYR A 178 -6.81 -8.02 -10.10
C TYR A 178 -7.08 -6.91 -9.09
N GLY A 179 -6.03 -6.26 -8.60
CA GLY A 179 -6.12 -5.11 -7.71
C GLY A 179 -6.87 -3.94 -8.33
N LEU A 180 -6.66 -3.63 -9.61
CA LEU A 180 -7.41 -2.59 -10.33
C LEU A 180 -8.91 -2.92 -10.42
N ILE A 181 -9.25 -4.20 -10.67
CA ILE A 181 -10.66 -4.66 -10.70
C ILE A 181 -11.33 -4.44 -9.33
N ILE A 182 -10.60 -4.63 -8.24
CA ILE A 182 -11.12 -4.45 -6.88
C ILE A 182 -11.10 -2.97 -6.46
N ALA A 183 -10.03 -2.25 -6.78
CA ALA A 183 -9.81 -0.88 -6.36
C ALA A 183 -10.88 0.08 -6.87
N VAL A 184 -11.33 -0.08 -8.13
CA VAL A 184 -12.33 0.81 -8.74
C VAL A 184 -13.69 0.75 -7.99
N PRO A 185 -14.33 -0.42 -7.79
CA PRO A 185 -15.54 -0.51 -6.99
C PRO A 185 -15.34 -0.04 -5.54
N ALA A 186 -14.21 -0.41 -4.92
CA ALA A 186 -13.91 0.00 -3.55
C ALA A 186 -13.80 1.52 -3.43
N ALA A 187 -13.10 2.19 -4.36
CA ALA A 187 -13.00 3.66 -4.38
C ALA A 187 -14.37 4.33 -4.60
N ILE A 188 -15.22 3.79 -5.46
CA ILE A 188 -16.56 4.33 -5.70
C ILE A 188 -17.45 4.18 -4.46
N ILE A 189 -17.43 3.01 -3.83
CA ILE A 189 -18.29 2.72 -2.66
C ILE A 189 -17.79 3.50 -1.44
N ALA A 190 -16.50 3.46 -1.13
CA ALA A 190 -15.93 4.17 0.03
C ALA A 190 -15.75 5.69 -0.22
N GLY A 191 -15.71 6.13 -1.47
CA GLY A 191 -15.60 7.54 -1.84
C GLY A 191 -16.97 8.20 -2.02
N PRO A 192 -17.45 8.38 -3.26
CA PRO A 192 -18.66 9.14 -3.55
C PRO A 192 -19.93 8.61 -2.86
N LEU A 193 -20.12 7.28 -2.79
CA LEU A 193 -21.31 6.71 -2.18
C LEU A 193 -21.29 6.87 -0.67
N PHE A 194 -20.15 6.58 -0.04
CA PHE A 194 -19.98 6.78 1.39
C PHE A 194 -20.06 8.25 1.79
N THR A 195 -19.58 9.19 0.95
CA THR A 195 -19.71 10.63 1.22
C THR A 195 -21.17 11.05 1.43
N LYS A 196 -22.09 10.50 0.62
CA LYS A 196 -23.54 10.75 0.79
C LYS A 196 -24.07 10.22 2.12
N LEU A 197 -23.58 9.08 2.55
CA LEU A 197 -23.96 8.44 3.81
C LEU A 197 -23.34 9.19 5.00
N ALA A 198 -22.04 9.48 4.96
CA ALA A 198 -21.30 10.20 6.00
C ALA A 198 -21.95 11.55 6.33
N ARG A 199 -22.43 12.28 5.32
CA ARG A 199 -23.14 13.54 5.51
C ARG A 199 -24.43 13.39 6.34
N LYS A 200 -25.05 12.19 6.36
CA LYS A 200 -26.29 11.97 7.15
C LYS A 200 -26.00 11.72 8.63
N PHE A 201 -24.92 11.02 8.97
CA PHE A 201 -24.62 10.69 10.37
C PHE A 201 -23.53 11.55 11.02
N ALA A 202 -22.81 12.35 10.24
CA ALA A 202 -21.87 13.34 10.74
C ALA A 202 -22.06 14.72 10.07
N PRO A 203 -23.27 15.30 10.07
CA PRO A 203 -23.55 16.54 9.33
C PRO A 203 -22.67 17.71 9.79
N ASP A 204 -22.33 17.75 11.08
CA ASP A 204 -21.51 18.82 11.67
C ASP A 204 -20.05 18.82 11.15
N ALA A 205 -19.60 17.75 10.52
CA ALA A 205 -18.29 17.68 9.90
C ALA A 205 -18.30 18.28 8.47
N PHE A 206 -19.48 18.41 7.83
CA PHE A 206 -19.63 18.91 6.47
C PHE A 206 -19.92 20.40 6.44
N VAL A 207 -19.02 21.19 6.99
CA VAL A 207 -19.10 22.67 6.99
C VAL A 207 -18.11 23.25 5.96
N ILE A 208 -18.49 24.37 5.33
CA ILE A 208 -17.59 25.14 4.48
C ILE A 208 -16.68 25.96 5.38
N LYS A 209 -15.41 25.58 5.48
CA LYS A 209 -14.39 26.29 6.25
C LYS A 209 -13.57 27.16 5.31
N ARG A 210 -13.37 28.44 5.66
CA ARG A 210 -12.59 29.39 4.85
C ARG A 210 -11.11 29.40 5.19
N GLN A 211 -10.72 28.80 6.30
CA GLN A 211 -9.32 28.65 6.74
C GLN A 211 -9.14 27.28 7.38
N LEU A 212 -8.00 26.67 7.15
CA LEU A 212 -7.59 25.42 7.78
C LEU A 212 -6.27 25.65 8.52
N THR A 213 -6.17 25.09 9.73
CA THR A 213 -5.05 25.33 10.64
C THR A 213 -3.78 24.58 10.22
N ALA A 214 -3.92 23.54 9.41
CA ALA A 214 -2.87 22.56 9.11
C ALA A 214 -1.88 22.97 8.00
N PHE A 215 -2.07 24.10 7.33
CA PHE A 215 -1.20 24.47 6.21
C PHE A 215 -0.03 25.35 6.64
N GLY A 216 1.14 24.72 6.76
CA GLY A 216 2.41 25.43 6.72
C GLY A 216 2.65 26.09 5.35
N LYS A 217 3.79 26.76 5.19
CA LYS A 217 4.13 27.40 3.88
C LYS A 217 4.15 26.37 2.75
N GLU A 218 3.22 26.51 1.81
CA GLU A 218 3.10 25.65 0.62
C GLU A 218 4.16 25.98 -0.42
N LYS A 219 4.64 24.93 -1.13
CA LYS A 219 5.22 25.13 -2.47
C LYS A 219 4.07 25.47 -3.42
N GLN A 220 3.94 26.74 -3.75
CA GLN A 220 3.00 27.17 -4.80
C GLN A 220 3.62 26.85 -6.16
N PHE A 221 2.92 26.06 -6.96
CA PHE A 221 3.30 25.81 -8.34
C PHE A 221 2.53 26.75 -9.27
N VAL A 222 3.26 27.42 -10.13
CA VAL A 222 2.66 28.11 -11.28
C VAL A 222 2.45 27.07 -12.39
N LEU A 223 1.23 26.94 -12.89
CA LEU A 223 0.86 25.88 -13.83
C LEU A 223 1.76 25.86 -15.08
N SER A 224 2.17 27.04 -15.59
CA SER A 224 3.08 27.16 -16.74
C SER A 224 4.48 26.59 -16.49
N GLU A 225 4.91 26.52 -15.23
CA GLU A 225 6.25 26.05 -14.83
C GLU A 225 6.26 24.56 -14.47
N THR A 226 5.09 23.90 -14.42
CA THR A 226 5.01 22.46 -14.14
C THR A 226 5.14 21.63 -15.41
N PRO A 227 5.60 20.36 -15.32
CA PRO A 227 5.62 19.44 -16.45
C PRO A 227 4.24 19.31 -17.11
N SER A 228 4.19 18.97 -18.38
CA SER A 228 2.91 18.75 -19.06
C SER A 228 2.14 17.58 -18.43
N PHE A 229 0.81 17.58 -18.57
CA PHE A 229 -0.07 16.52 -18.05
C PHE A 229 0.37 15.13 -18.55
N GLY A 230 0.64 15.00 -19.86
CA GLY A 230 1.01 13.73 -20.46
C GLY A 230 2.31 13.14 -19.89
N ILE A 231 3.34 13.98 -19.74
CA ILE A 231 4.63 13.54 -19.18
C ILE A 231 4.50 13.21 -17.68
N SER A 232 3.67 13.97 -16.94
CA SER A 232 3.43 13.73 -15.52
C SER A 232 2.72 12.40 -15.28
N VAL A 233 1.67 12.10 -16.05
CA VAL A 233 0.94 10.82 -15.99
C VAL A 233 1.84 9.69 -16.45
N LEU A 234 2.54 9.85 -17.56
CA LEU A 234 3.44 8.83 -18.10
C LEU A 234 4.52 8.47 -17.07
N THR A 235 5.15 9.47 -16.45
CA THR A 235 6.19 9.21 -15.44
C THR A 235 5.63 8.48 -14.22
N SER A 236 4.46 8.90 -13.73
CA SER A 236 3.81 8.26 -12.57
C SER A 236 3.41 6.81 -12.84
N LEU A 237 2.96 6.52 -14.05
CA LEU A 237 2.47 5.20 -14.45
C LEU A 237 3.53 4.32 -15.13
N PHE A 238 4.75 4.81 -15.36
CA PHE A 238 5.74 4.11 -16.16
C PHE A 238 6.07 2.70 -15.62
N PRO A 239 6.31 2.49 -14.31
CA PRO A 239 6.52 1.15 -13.76
C PRO A 239 5.31 0.23 -13.99
N VAL A 240 4.11 0.79 -13.83
CA VAL A 240 2.84 0.06 -14.02
C VAL A 240 2.68 -0.37 -15.47
N LEU A 241 3.04 0.50 -16.42
CA LEU A 241 2.99 0.19 -17.86
C LEU A 241 3.94 -0.95 -18.23
N LEU A 242 5.19 -0.91 -17.73
CA LEU A 242 6.18 -1.95 -18.00
C LEU A 242 5.73 -3.32 -17.45
N MET A 243 5.27 -3.37 -16.19
CA MET A 243 4.74 -4.59 -15.60
C MET A 243 3.46 -5.06 -16.28
N GLY A 244 2.57 -4.12 -16.65
CA GLY A 244 1.33 -4.42 -17.37
C GLY A 244 1.56 -5.02 -18.76
N ILE A 245 2.52 -4.50 -19.53
CA ILE A 245 2.92 -5.06 -20.83
C ILE A 245 3.36 -6.52 -20.66
N THR A 246 4.19 -6.81 -19.68
CA THR A 246 4.65 -8.18 -19.41
C THR A 246 3.51 -9.09 -19.00
N THR A 247 2.60 -8.61 -18.16
CA THR A 247 1.43 -9.37 -17.72
C THR A 247 0.54 -9.71 -18.94
N ILE A 248 0.22 -8.72 -19.78
CA ILE A 248 -0.57 -8.94 -21.00
C ILE A 248 0.14 -9.93 -21.93
N TYR A 249 1.44 -9.74 -22.14
CA TYR A 249 2.23 -10.65 -22.99
C TYR A 249 2.21 -12.09 -22.46
N THR A 250 2.34 -12.26 -21.15
CA THR A 250 2.29 -13.58 -20.49
C THR A 250 0.91 -14.24 -20.64
N ILE A 251 -0.16 -13.46 -20.50
CA ILE A 251 -1.54 -13.95 -20.70
C ILE A 251 -1.76 -14.40 -22.15
N VAL A 252 -1.32 -13.59 -23.10
CA VAL A 252 -1.57 -13.85 -24.54
C VAL A 252 -0.73 -15.02 -25.08
N PHE A 253 0.53 -15.12 -24.64
CA PHE A 253 1.49 -16.06 -25.25
C PHE A 253 1.90 -17.23 -24.37
N ASN A 254 1.45 -17.28 -23.11
CA ASN A 254 1.78 -18.36 -22.18
C ASN A 254 0.68 -18.64 -21.14
N ASP A 255 -0.58 -18.46 -21.52
CA ASP A 255 -1.76 -18.74 -20.68
C ASP A 255 -1.67 -18.15 -19.25
N GLY A 256 -1.04 -17.00 -19.14
CA GLY A 256 -0.83 -16.32 -17.84
C GLY A 256 0.25 -16.94 -16.96
N GLN A 257 0.91 -18.02 -17.41
CA GLN A 257 1.99 -18.66 -16.65
C GLN A 257 3.34 -17.97 -16.92
N PRO A 258 4.22 -17.87 -15.91
CA PRO A 258 5.57 -17.37 -16.13
C PRO A 258 6.30 -18.21 -17.18
N PHE A 259 7.03 -17.56 -18.08
CA PHE A 259 7.86 -18.26 -19.06
C PHE A 259 9.00 -19.00 -18.36
N LYS A 260 9.16 -20.29 -18.66
CA LYS A 260 10.32 -21.07 -18.21
C LYS A 260 11.44 -20.89 -19.24
N ASN A 261 12.57 -20.29 -18.81
CA ASN A 261 13.74 -20.01 -19.66
C ASN A 261 13.39 -19.21 -20.94
N PRO A 262 12.82 -18.00 -20.82
CA PRO A 262 12.44 -17.21 -21.97
C PRO A 262 13.67 -16.80 -22.80
N THR A 263 13.50 -16.77 -24.13
CA THR A 263 14.53 -16.33 -25.08
C THR A 263 13.98 -15.26 -26.02
N GLY A 264 14.86 -14.52 -26.69
CA GLY A 264 14.47 -13.50 -27.67
C GLY A 264 13.52 -12.44 -27.09
N MET A 265 12.41 -12.18 -27.75
CA MET A 265 11.41 -11.18 -27.36
C MET A 265 10.77 -11.49 -26.00
N ALA A 266 10.49 -12.75 -25.71
CA ALA A 266 9.92 -13.14 -24.41
C ALA A 266 10.89 -12.82 -23.26
N ALA A 267 12.20 -13.07 -23.43
CA ALA A 267 13.20 -12.71 -22.45
C ALA A 267 13.28 -11.19 -22.23
N PHE A 268 13.24 -10.42 -23.30
CA PHE A 268 13.26 -8.95 -23.23
C PHE A 268 12.03 -8.41 -22.48
N ILE A 269 10.82 -8.86 -22.86
CA ILE A 269 9.57 -8.40 -22.24
C ILE A 269 9.50 -8.82 -20.77
N THR A 270 9.87 -10.05 -20.43
CA THR A 270 9.88 -10.49 -19.03
C THR A 270 10.92 -9.74 -18.20
N MET A 271 12.04 -9.36 -18.78
CA MET A 271 13.06 -8.56 -18.11
C MET A 271 12.55 -7.14 -17.80
N ILE A 272 11.99 -6.41 -18.77
CA ILE A 272 11.51 -5.04 -18.53
C ILE A 272 10.32 -4.98 -17.58
N GLY A 273 9.50 -6.02 -17.52
CA GLY A 273 8.38 -6.10 -16.56
C GLY A 273 8.75 -6.74 -15.22
N ASN A 274 9.99 -7.17 -15.03
CA ASN A 274 10.48 -7.54 -13.71
C ASN A 274 10.42 -6.29 -12.79
N PRO A 275 9.87 -6.38 -11.57
CA PRO A 275 9.68 -5.22 -10.70
C PRO A 275 10.95 -4.38 -10.50
N VAL A 276 12.11 -5.01 -10.31
CA VAL A 276 13.39 -4.32 -10.14
C VAL A 276 13.79 -3.57 -11.41
N ALA A 277 13.75 -4.26 -12.56
CA ALA A 277 14.09 -3.65 -13.85
C ALA A 277 13.12 -2.52 -14.23
N ALA A 278 11.82 -2.74 -14.04
CA ALA A 278 10.79 -1.73 -14.27
C ALA A 278 11.03 -0.47 -13.42
N MET A 279 11.39 -0.62 -12.16
CA MET A 279 11.69 0.50 -11.28
C MET A 279 12.99 1.23 -11.67
N ILE A 280 14.05 0.51 -12.08
CA ILE A 280 15.30 1.11 -12.58
C ILE A 280 15.02 1.96 -13.82
N ILE A 281 14.34 1.39 -14.81
CA ILE A 281 13.99 2.07 -16.07
C ILE A 281 13.12 3.29 -15.78
N SER A 282 12.13 3.14 -14.91
CA SER A 282 11.23 4.23 -14.53
C SER A 282 11.93 5.35 -13.76
N LEU A 283 12.89 5.03 -12.90
CA LEU A 283 13.70 6.02 -12.21
C LEU A 283 14.53 6.85 -13.18
N VAL A 284 15.22 6.21 -14.13
CA VAL A 284 16.01 6.91 -15.17
C VAL A 284 15.10 7.83 -15.98
N PHE A 285 13.93 7.33 -16.38
CA PHE A 285 12.93 8.14 -17.08
C PHE A 285 12.43 9.32 -16.22
N ALA A 286 12.14 9.09 -14.94
CA ALA A 286 11.69 10.14 -14.03
C ALA A 286 12.77 11.20 -13.78
N MET A 287 14.04 10.83 -13.64
CA MET A 287 15.15 11.76 -13.53
C MET A 287 15.28 12.63 -14.78
N TRP A 288 15.09 12.06 -15.97
CA TRP A 288 15.07 12.82 -17.20
C TRP A 288 13.82 13.71 -17.27
N ALA A 289 12.61 13.15 -17.14
CA ALA A 289 11.35 13.83 -17.40
C ALA A 289 10.98 14.88 -16.34
N MET A 290 11.25 14.60 -15.06
CA MET A 290 10.94 15.45 -13.91
C MET A 290 12.15 16.22 -13.38
N GLY A 291 13.33 15.90 -13.89
CA GLY A 291 14.60 16.52 -13.51
C GLY A 291 15.20 17.34 -14.65
N TRP A 292 16.09 16.75 -15.42
CA TRP A 292 16.88 17.46 -16.44
C TRP A 292 16.03 18.17 -17.50
N HIS A 293 14.98 17.54 -17.98
CA HIS A 293 14.06 18.14 -18.97
C HIS A 293 13.30 19.35 -18.40
N GLN A 294 13.14 19.44 -17.09
CA GLN A 294 12.56 20.58 -16.38
C GLN A 294 13.61 21.61 -15.94
N GLY A 295 14.86 21.50 -16.41
CA GLY A 295 15.95 22.41 -16.07
C GLY A 295 16.51 22.26 -14.64
N ARG A 296 16.13 21.20 -13.90
CA ARG A 296 16.65 20.94 -12.55
C ARG A 296 18.09 20.45 -12.63
N LYS A 297 18.92 20.91 -11.70
CA LYS A 297 20.31 20.48 -11.59
C LYS A 297 20.42 19.14 -10.88
N THR A 298 21.43 18.36 -11.24
CA THR A 298 21.68 17.05 -10.60
C THR A 298 21.82 17.12 -9.07
N PRO A 299 22.51 18.11 -8.47
CA PRO A 299 22.58 18.23 -7.01
C PRO A 299 21.20 18.37 -6.33
N ASP A 300 20.30 19.16 -6.92
CA ASP A 300 18.95 19.37 -6.37
C ASP A 300 18.11 18.08 -6.44
N MET A 301 18.26 17.32 -7.52
CA MET A 301 17.63 16.00 -7.64
C MET A 301 18.21 15.00 -6.64
N MET A 302 19.52 15.03 -6.40
CA MET A 302 20.16 14.13 -5.41
C MET A 302 19.71 14.46 -3.99
N ALA A 303 19.48 15.73 -3.65
CA ALA A 303 18.86 16.10 -2.38
C ALA A 303 17.45 15.50 -2.24
N THR A 304 16.62 15.58 -3.30
CA THR A 304 15.31 14.92 -3.36
C THR A 304 15.43 13.40 -3.15
N VAL A 305 16.42 12.76 -3.79
CA VAL A 305 16.70 11.33 -3.64
C VAL A 305 17.06 10.97 -2.19
N GLU A 306 17.93 11.75 -1.57
CA GLU A 306 18.36 11.52 -0.19
C GLU A 306 17.19 11.62 0.80
N GLU A 307 16.34 12.65 0.65
CA GLU A 307 15.13 12.79 1.48
C GLU A 307 14.16 11.63 1.28
N ALA A 308 13.97 11.19 0.03
CA ALA A 308 13.11 10.05 -0.27
C ALA A 308 13.63 8.77 0.42
N ILE A 309 14.92 8.49 0.35
CA ILE A 309 15.55 7.33 1.00
C ILE A 309 15.38 7.41 2.52
N LYS A 310 15.66 8.58 3.13
CA LYS A 310 15.48 8.79 4.58
C LYS A 310 14.05 8.50 5.03
N SER A 311 13.05 8.88 4.22
CA SER A 311 11.64 8.67 4.57
C SER A 311 11.22 7.21 4.64
N ILE A 312 11.88 6.31 3.89
CA ILE A 312 11.55 4.88 3.86
C ILE A 312 12.50 3.99 4.68
N ALA A 313 13.59 4.54 5.24
CA ALA A 313 14.61 3.74 5.92
C ALA A 313 14.02 2.89 7.05
N MET A 314 13.15 3.47 7.90
CA MET A 314 12.47 2.73 8.97
C MET A 314 11.51 1.68 8.40
N LEU A 315 10.83 1.96 7.29
CA LEU A 315 9.94 1.00 6.63
C LEU A 315 10.71 -0.24 6.16
N LEU A 316 11.88 -0.06 5.55
CA LEU A 316 12.75 -1.17 5.13
C LEU A 316 13.16 -2.05 6.32
N LEU A 317 13.54 -1.45 7.45
CA LEU A 317 13.85 -2.20 8.67
C LEU A 317 12.64 -2.99 9.18
N ILE A 318 11.44 -2.41 9.20
CA ILE A 318 10.21 -3.10 9.62
C ILE A 318 9.89 -4.27 8.69
N ILE A 319 10.06 -4.11 7.39
CA ILE A 319 9.92 -5.20 6.41
C ILE A 319 10.88 -6.35 6.74
N GLY A 320 12.17 -6.02 6.98
CA GLY A 320 13.16 -6.99 7.39
C GLY A 320 12.80 -7.71 8.70
N GLY A 321 12.28 -6.96 9.69
CA GLY A 321 11.81 -7.53 10.95
C GLY A 321 10.63 -8.50 10.79
N GLY A 322 9.65 -8.14 9.95
CA GLY A 322 8.52 -9.01 9.60
C GLY A 322 8.99 -10.30 8.90
N ALA A 323 9.96 -10.17 7.99
CA ALA A 323 10.55 -11.32 7.29
C ALA A 323 11.38 -12.22 8.23
N ALA A 324 12.08 -11.65 9.21
CA ALA A 324 12.76 -12.41 10.26
C ALA A 324 11.76 -13.23 11.07
N PHE A 325 10.66 -12.62 11.49
CA PHE A 325 9.60 -13.30 12.22
C PHE A 325 9.00 -14.45 11.38
N LYS A 326 8.68 -14.19 10.11
CA LYS A 326 8.23 -15.22 9.16
C LYS A 326 9.22 -16.39 9.07
N GLN A 327 10.53 -16.11 8.92
CA GLN A 327 11.54 -17.16 8.76
C GLN A 327 11.63 -18.05 10.02
N ILE A 328 11.53 -17.46 11.21
CA ILE A 328 11.45 -18.21 12.47
C ILE A 328 10.24 -19.16 12.50
N LEU A 329 9.09 -18.72 12.01
CA LEU A 329 7.89 -19.57 11.96
C LEU A 329 8.05 -20.74 10.98
N ILE A 330 8.69 -20.50 9.84
CA ILE A 330 8.98 -21.53 8.82
C ILE A 330 9.97 -22.55 9.40
N ASP A 331 11.13 -22.10 9.87
CA ASP A 331 12.21 -22.96 10.38
C ASP A 331 11.81 -23.65 11.68
N GLY A 332 10.94 -23.04 12.47
CA GLY A 332 10.32 -23.62 13.67
C GLY A 332 9.22 -24.63 13.39
N GLY A 333 8.92 -24.94 12.11
CA GLY A 333 8.00 -26.01 11.69
C GLY A 333 6.51 -25.70 11.87
N ILE A 334 6.13 -24.44 12.12
CA ILE A 334 4.71 -24.05 12.24
C ILE A 334 3.96 -24.29 10.93
N SER A 335 4.64 -24.12 9.80
CA SER A 335 4.06 -24.31 8.48
C SER A 335 3.38 -25.66 8.28
N GLY A 336 4.03 -26.75 8.67
CA GLY A 336 3.46 -28.09 8.58
C GLY A 336 2.27 -28.33 9.50
N GLN A 337 2.26 -27.70 10.68
CA GLN A 337 1.17 -27.85 11.65
C GLN A 337 -0.06 -27.02 11.24
N ILE A 338 0.13 -25.84 10.66
CA ILE A 338 -0.96 -25.03 10.11
C ILE A 338 -1.63 -25.77 8.94
N SER A 339 -0.84 -26.34 8.03
CA SER A 339 -1.37 -27.16 6.94
C SER A 339 -2.33 -28.26 7.40
N GLN A 340 -2.00 -28.94 8.48
CA GLN A 340 -2.86 -30.01 9.06
C GLN A 340 -4.18 -29.48 9.64
N LEU A 341 -4.18 -28.29 10.26
CA LEU A 341 -5.40 -27.70 10.83
C LEU A 341 -6.38 -27.23 9.76
N PHE A 342 -5.85 -26.68 8.66
CA PHE A 342 -6.68 -26.10 7.62
C PHE A 342 -7.22 -27.11 6.62
N MET A 343 -6.58 -28.27 6.48
CA MET A 343 -7.12 -29.38 5.69
C MET A 343 -8.49 -29.88 6.20
N HIS A 344 -8.85 -29.53 7.44
CA HIS A 344 -10.11 -29.90 8.07
C HIS A 344 -11.01 -28.71 8.44
N SER A 345 -10.62 -27.48 8.08
CA SER A 345 -11.40 -26.28 8.38
C SER A 345 -12.40 -25.99 7.25
N ALA A 346 -13.65 -25.78 7.62
CA ALA A 346 -14.70 -25.33 6.69
C ALA A 346 -14.61 -23.82 6.37
N ILE A 347 -13.68 -23.08 6.98
CA ILE A 347 -13.49 -21.64 6.76
C ILE A 347 -12.62 -21.42 5.52
N SER A 348 -13.08 -20.55 4.63
CA SER A 348 -12.29 -20.12 3.46
C SER A 348 -10.92 -19.58 3.90
N PRO A 349 -9.81 -20.03 3.30
CA PRO A 349 -8.46 -19.53 3.59
C PRO A 349 -8.33 -18.02 3.38
N LEU A 350 -9.02 -17.48 2.38
CA LEU A 350 -9.06 -16.05 2.10
C LEU A 350 -9.74 -15.27 3.25
N LEU A 351 -10.87 -15.77 3.75
CA LEU A 351 -11.56 -15.12 4.88
C LEU A 351 -10.69 -15.15 6.14
N LEU A 352 -10.02 -16.26 6.39
CA LEU A 352 -9.12 -16.39 7.55
C LEU A 352 -7.92 -15.45 7.44
N ALA A 353 -7.29 -15.36 6.27
CA ALA A 353 -6.20 -14.42 6.03
C ALA A 353 -6.64 -12.96 6.26
N TRP A 354 -7.84 -12.61 5.79
CA TRP A 354 -8.43 -11.30 6.05
C TRP A 354 -8.62 -11.04 7.55
N LEU A 355 -9.23 -11.98 8.27
CA LEU A 355 -9.46 -11.85 9.72
C LEU A 355 -8.16 -11.69 10.51
N ILE A 356 -7.14 -12.50 10.20
CA ILE A 356 -5.81 -12.38 10.82
C ILE A 356 -5.24 -10.97 10.57
N THR A 357 -5.35 -10.50 9.33
CA THR A 357 -4.83 -9.18 8.96
C THR A 357 -5.58 -8.05 9.65
N VAL A 358 -6.91 -8.12 9.76
CA VAL A 358 -7.74 -7.16 10.49
C VAL A 358 -7.33 -7.09 11.98
N ILE A 359 -7.16 -8.23 12.63
CA ILE A 359 -6.73 -8.28 14.03
C ILE A 359 -5.37 -7.60 14.20
N LEU A 360 -4.42 -7.92 13.32
CA LEU A 360 -3.11 -7.27 13.33
C LEU A 360 -3.21 -5.77 13.04
N ARG A 361 -4.05 -5.36 12.11
CA ARG A 361 -4.27 -3.95 11.76
C ARG A 361 -4.77 -3.14 12.94
N VAL A 362 -5.81 -3.61 13.60
CA VAL A 362 -6.38 -2.97 14.79
C VAL A 362 -5.32 -2.85 15.90
N ALA A 363 -4.49 -3.86 16.06
CA ALA A 363 -3.48 -3.89 17.11
C ALA A 363 -2.24 -3.03 16.79
N LEU A 364 -1.72 -3.10 15.56
CA LEU A 364 -0.43 -2.49 15.17
C LEU A 364 -0.56 -1.03 14.69
N GLY A 365 -1.74 -0.63 14.23
CA GLY A 365 -2.00 0.73 13.76
C GLY A 365 -1.36 1.11 12.42
N SER A 366 -0.72 0.19 11.71
CA SER A 366 -0.10 0.42 10.40
C SER A 366 -0.56 -0.62 9.40
N ALA A 367 -1.10 -0.18 8.26
CA ALA A 367 -1.53 -1.05 7.19
C ALA A 367 -0.38 -1.91 6.66
N THR A 368 0.75 -1.30 6.34
CA THR A 368 1.93 -1.98 5.80
C THR A 368 2.49 -3.01 6.79
N VAL A 369 2.61 -2.65 8.07
CA VAL A 369 3.13 -3.57 9.11
C VAL A 369 2.17 -4.74 9.33
N ALA A 370 0.87 -4.48 9.42
CA ALA A 370 -0.15 -5.52 9.57
C ALA A 370 -0.13 -6.50 8.39
N ALA A 371 -0.08 -5.95 7.16
CA ALA A 371 -0.05 -6.74 5.94
C ALA A 371 1.20 -7.64 5.84
N LEU A 372 2.38 -7.09 6.12
CA LEU A 372 3.64 -7.84 6.08
C LEU A 372 3.70 -8.92 7.16
N THR A 373 3.23 -8.60 8.37
CA THR A 373 3.14 -9.60 9.46
C THR A 373 2.15 -10.71 9.10
N ALA A 374 0.98 -10.36 8.57
CA ALA A 374 -0.02 -11.32 8.11
C ALA A 374 0.52 -12.23 7.01
N ALA A 375 1.23 -11.69 6.02
CA ALA A 375 1.81 -12.48 4.93
C ALA A 375 2.71 -13.61 5.45
N GLY A 376 3.53 -13.34 6.47
CA GLY A 376 4.34 -14.38 7.13
C GLY A 376 3.50 -15.47 7.80
N LEU A 377 2.39 -15.08 8.43
CA LEU A 377 1.51 -16.02 9.15
C LEU A 377 0.65 -16.87 8.20
N VAL A 378 0.20 -16.31 7.07
CA VAL A 378 -0.72 -17.00 6.16
C VAL A 378 -0.01 -17.76 5.03
N GLN A 379 1.32 -17.61 4.86
CA GLN A 379 2.06 -18.34 3.83
C GLN A 379 1.86 -19.85 3.89
N PRO A 380 1.95 -20.51 5.06
CA PRO A 380 1.69 -21.96 5.16
C PRO A 380 0.26 -22.33 4.77
N LEU A 381 -0.71 -21.47 5.12
CA LEU A 381 -2.11 -21.63 4.77
C LEU A 381 -2.32 -21.58 3.25
N MET A 382 -1.69 -20.63 2.58
CA MET A 382 -1.77 -20.50 1.13
C MET A 382 -1.21 -21.73 0.41
N VAL A 383 -0.04 -22.23 0.85
CA VAL A 383 0.59 -23.43 0.28
C VAL A 383 -0.30 -24.66 0.46
N ALA A 384 -0.93 -24.82 1.62
CA ALA A 384 -1.79 -25.96 1.93
C ALA A 384 -3.12 -25.97 1.16
N SER A 385 -3.67 -24.78 0.87
CA SER A 385 -5.00 -24.62 0.31
C SER A 385 -5.03 -24.42 -1.21
N HIS A 386 -3.87 -24.33 -1.86
CA HIS A 386 -3.73 -24.07 -3.31
C HIS A 386 -4.49 -22.81 -3.78
N VAL A 387 -4.71 -21.84 -2.89
CA VAL A 387 -5.37 -20.57 -3.23
C VAL A 387 -4.46 -19.75 -4.13
N ASN A 388 -5.07 -19.08 -5.12
CA ASN A 388 -4.35 -18.18 -6.00
C ASN A 388 -3.55 -17.12 -5.20
N PRO A 389 -2.21 -17.07 -5.35
CA PRO A 389 -1.37 -16.16 -4.57
C PRO A 389 -1.74 -14.68 -4.72
N ALA A 390 -2.20 -14.26 -5.92
CA ALA A 390 -2.60 -12.88 -6.13
C ALA A 390 -3.86 -12.51 -5.33
N LEU A 391 -4.83 -13.42 -5.21
CA LEU A 391 -6.00 -13.22 -4.37
C LEU A 391 -5.63 -13.18 -2.89
N MET A 392 -4.66 -13.99 -2.47
CA MET A 392 -4.14 -13.95 -1.09
C MET A 392 -3.48 -12.60 -0.78
N VAL A 393 -2.69 -12.05 -1.68
CA VAL A 393 -2.10 -10.69 -1.55
C VAL A 393 -3.20 -9.65 -1.37
N LEU A 394 -4.22 -9.68 -2.24
CA LEU A 394 -5.29 -8.69 -2.24
C LEU A 394 -6.19 -8.76 -1.01
N VAL A 395 -6.46 -9.96 -0.51
CA VAL A 395 -7.27 -10.11 0.71
C VAL A 395 -6.52 -9.65 1.97
N ILE A 396 -5.20 -9.87 2.01
CA ILE A 396 -4.33 -9.31 3.06
C ILE A 396 -4.30 -7.78 2.94
N GLY A 397 -4.12 -7.25 1.72
CA GLY A 397 -4.20 -5.82 1.45
C GLY A 397 -5.52 -5.21 1.92
N ALA A 398 -6.65 -5.86 1.63
CA ALA A 398 -7.96 -5.45 2.10
C ALA A 398 -8.05 -5.43 3.65
N GLY A 399 -7.64 -6.51 4.31
CA GLY A 399 -7.66 -6.60 5.77
C GLY A 399 -6.78 -5.55 6.45
N SER A 400 -5.67 -5.17 5.80
CA SER A 400 -4.72 -4.19 6.34
C SER A 400 -5.24 -2.76 6.43
N LEU A 401 -6.31 -2.44 5.73
CA LEU A 401 -6.95 -1.12 5.78
C LEU A 401 -8.04 -1.06 6.87
N ALA A 402 -8.55 -2.20 7.32
CA ALA A 402 -9.69 -2.26 8.23
C ALA A 402 -9.48 -1.49 9.53
N ALA A 403 -10.52 -0.80 9.96
CA ALA A 403 -10.63 -0.19 11.29
C ALA A 403 -9.42 0.68 11.71
N SER A 404 -8.84 1.44 10.77
CA SER A 404 -7.82 2.44 11.08
C SER A 404 -8.32 3.42 12.14
N HIS A 405 -7.60 3.59 13.24
CA HIS A 405 -8.00 4.40 14.37
C HIS A 405 -6.82 5.15 15.02
N VAL A 406 -6.97 5.57 16.26
CA VAL A 406 -6.04 6.45 16.98
C VAL A 406 -4.58 5.97 17.10
N ASN A 407 -4.27 4.73 16.75
CA ASN A 407 -2.91 4.21 16.70
C ASN A 407 -2.25 4.35 15.31
N ASP A 408 -2.97 4.88 14.32
CA ASP A 408 -2.54 5.03 12.94
C ASP A 408 -2.19 6.49 12.61
N ALA A 409 -1.06 6.71 11.96
CA ALA A 409 -0.65 8.03 11.48
C ALA A 409 -1.67 8.62 10.47
N GLY A 410 -2.22 7.78 9.56
CA GLY A 410 -3.25 8.19 8.60
C GLY A 410 -4.51 8.75 9.26
N PHE A 411 -4.93 8.17 10.41
CA PHE A 411 -6.03 8.67 11.21
C PHE A 411 -5.81 10.11 11.69
N TRP A 412 -4.63 10.40 12.23
CA TRP A 412 -4.29 11.74 12.72
C TRP A 412 -4.10 12.74 11.59
N MET A 413 -3.49 12.31 10.47
CA MET A 413 -3.37 13.15 9.28
C MET A 413 -4.74 13.55 8.75
N PHE A 414 -5.66 12.59 8.59
CA PHE A 414 -7.02 12.87 8.15
C PHE A 414 -7.74 13.82 9.13
N LYS A 415 -7.59 13.59 10.44
CA LYS A 415 -8.14 14.46 11.47
C LYS A 415 -7.67 15.91 11.32
N GLU A 416 -6.36 16.12 11.24
CA GLU A 416 -5.76 17.47 11.24
C GLU A 416 -6.02 18.21 9.92
N TYR A 417 -5.88 17.53 8.78
CA TYR A 417 -6.09 18.17 7.48
C TYR A 417 -7.55 18.55 7.22
N PHE A 418 -8.50 17.79 7.74
CA PHE A 418 -9.92 18.12 7.62
C PHE A 418 -10.45 18.90 8.83
N ASP A 419 -9.59 19.21 9.81
CA ASP A 419 -9.92 19.92 11.06
C ASP A 419 -11.13 19.27 11.75
N LEU A 420 -11.02 17.97 12.00
CA LEU A 420 -12.05 17.14 12.65
C LEU A 420 -11.71 16.90 14.12
N ASN A 421 -12.73 16.62 14.92
CA ASN A 421 -12.51 16.03 16.22
C ASN A 421 -12.35 14.50 16.13
N VAL A 422 -11.87 13.85 17.21
CA VAL A 422 -11.62 12.39 17.24
C VAL A 422 -12.88 11.59 16.92
N LYS A 423 -14.05 11.99 17.43
CA LYS A 423 -15.32 11.31 17.16
C LYS A 423 -15.71 11.37 15.70
N GLN A 424 -15.60 12.54 15.07
CA GLN A 424 -15.85 12.73 13.64
C GLN A 424 -14.89 11.91 12.79
N THR A 425 -13.61 11.86 13.18
CA THR A 425 -12.60 11.09 12.48
C THR A 425 -12.89 9.59 12.55
N LEU A 426 -13.26 9.06 13.72
CA LEU A 426 -13.70 7.67 13.86
C LEU A 426 -14.93 7.36 13.00
N LEU A 427 -15.92 8.26 12.95
CA LEU A 427 -17.12 8.06 12.15
C LEU A 427 -16.89 8.16 10.64
N ILE A 428 -15.89 8.90 10.20
CA ILE A 428 -15.65 9.14 8.79
C ILE A 428 -14.46 8.30 8.30
N TRP A 429 -13.28 8.50 8.85
CA TRP A 429 -12.07 7.83 8.40
C TRP A 429 -12.07 6.33 8.71
N THR A 430 -12.33 5.95 9.97
CA THR A 430 -12.33 4.54 10.36
C THR A 430 -13.39 3.74 9.61
N VAL A 431 -14.56 4.35 9.38
CA VAL A 431 -15.62 3.70 8.59
C VAL A 431 -15.25 3.61 7.12
N LEU A 432 -14.66 4.66 6.52
CA LEU A 432 -14.16 4.66 5.15
C LEU A 432 -13.18 3.49 4.92
N GLU A 433 -12.16 3.39 5.76
CA GLU A 433 -11.16 2.33 5.68
C GLU A 433 -11.76 0.93 5.87
N THR A 434 -12.72 0.80 6.78
CA THR A 434 -13.45 -0.46 6.99
C THR A 434 -14.31 -0.83 5.79
N ILE A 435 -14.96 0.13 5.13
CA ILE A 435 -15.71 -0.11 3.89
C ILE A 435 -14.78 -0.63 2.80
N ILE A 436 -13.61 -0.02 2.62
CA ILE A 436 -12.61 -0.51 1.64
C ILE A 436 -12.22 -1.95 1.95
N ALA A 437 -11.94 -2.24 3.21
CA ALA A 437 -11.54 -3.58 3.65
C ALA A 437 -12.62 -4.65 3.40
N VAL A 438 -13.88 -4.33 3.68
CA VAL A 438 -15.00 -5.26 3.47
C VAL A 438 -15.31 -5.42 1.98
N VAL A 439 -15.36 -4.33 1.23
CA VAL A 439 -15.55 -4.38 -0.24
C VAL A 439 -14.42 -5.16 -0.90
N GLY A 440 -13.18 -4.93 -0.47
CA GLY A 440 -12.03 -5.69 -0.94
C GLY A 440 -12.17 -7.19 -0.70
N LEU A 441 -12.57 -7.59 0.52
CA LEU A 441 -12.84 -9.00 0.83
C LEU A 441 -13.94 -9.58 -0.08
N VAL A 442 -15.07 -8.91 -0.19
CA VAL A 442 -16.20 -9.37 -1.02
C VAL A 442 -15.78 -9.54 -2.48
N MET A 443 -15.06 -8.57 -3.03
CA MET A 443 -14.58 -8.64 -4.41
C MET A 443 -13.56 -9.77 -4.61
N VAL A 444 -12.64 -9.99 -3.67
CA VAL A 444 -11.70 -11.12 -3.71
C VAL A 444 -12.45 -12.45 -3.67
N LEU A 445 -13.46 -12.59 -2.78
CA LEU A 445 -14.28 -13.80 -2.72
C LEU A 445 -15.07 -14.05 -4.01
N ILE A 446 -15.61 -13.00 -4.62
CA ILE A 446 -16.27 -13.11 -5.93
C ILE A 446 -15.25 -13.55 -7.00
N MET A 447 -14.08 -12.92 -7.05
CA MET A 447 -13.05 -13.28 -8.04
C MET A 447 -12.55 -14.71 -7.85
N SER A 448 -12.48 -15.21 -6.62
CA SER A 448 -12.06 -16.59 -6.35
C SER A 448 -12.99 -17.68 -6.94
N LEU A 449 -14.16 -17.30 -7.45
CA LEU A 449 -15.06 -18.21 -8.15
C LEU A 449 -14.68 -18.36 -9.64
N PHE A 450 -13.80 -17.52 -10.16
CA PHE A 450 -13.48 -17.46 -11.59
C PHE A 450 -11.99 -17.71 -11.90
N VAL A 451 -11.11 -17.67 -10.87
CA VAL A 451 -9.63 -17.78 -11.05
C VAL A 451 -8.99 -18.70 -10.03
#